data_48f0a6e21c96c42457d2fac25ab31fc3
#
_entry.id   48f0a6e21c96c42457d2fac25ab31fc3
#
_cell.length_a   1.000
_cell.length_b   1.000
_cell.length_c   1.000
_cell.angle_alpha   90.00
_cell.angle_beta   90.00
_cell.angle_gamma   90.00
#
_symmetry.space_group_name_H-M   'P 1'
#
loop_
_entity.id
_entity.type
_entity.pdbx_description
1 polymer ?
#
loop_
_entity_poly.entity_id
_entity_poly.type
_entity_poly.pdbx_seq_one_letter_code
_entity_poly.pdbx_strand_id
1 'polypeptide(L)'
;MCWLFLLAPDILLLVAIVGAANPGFLRPANLLEMAGDIVPLFVMALGMTFVVYIGGIDLSAQSMANLITVVATIYLATLGPFVALLCIALGFGLGYLSGFVTTRLLVPSFISTLAVGG
;
A
#
# COMPACT_ATOMS: atom_id res chain seq x y z
N MET A 1 3.39 2.38 -24.14
CA MET A 1 2.00 1.97 -24.50
C MET A 1 1.94 0.55 -25.09
N CYS A 2 2.97 0.06 -25.77
CA CYS A 2 2.99 -1.29 -26.38
C CYS A 2 2.92 -2.47 -25.36
N TRP A 3 3.49 -2.32 -24.17
CA TRP A 3 3.53 -3.36 -23.15
C TRP A 3 2.15 -3.73 -22.56
N LEU A 4 1.24 -2.75 -22.49
CA LEU A 4 -0.14 -3.00 -22.03
C LEU A 4 -0.90 -3.92 -22.99
N PHE A 5 -0.65 -3.81 -24.30
CA PHE A 5 -1.28 -4.67 -25.30
C PHE A 5 -0.73 -6.10 -25.28
N LEU A 6 0.51 -6.30 -24.82
CA LEU A 6 1.11 -7.62 -24.68
C LEU A 6 0.63 -8.33 -23.40
N LEU A 7 0.39 -7.60 -22.32
CA LEU A 7 -0.07 -8.16 -21.04
C LEU A 7 -1.58 -8.42 -20.98
N ALA A 8 -2.36 -7.69 -21.78
CA ALA A 8 -3.82 -7.82 -21.78
C ALA A 8 -4.32 -9.25 -22.12
N PRO A 9 -3.79 -9.93 -23.17
CA PRO A 9 -4.22 -11.29 -23.50
C PRO A 9 -3.85 -12.30 -22.41
N ASP A 10 -2.70 -12.14 -21.74
CA ASP A 10 -2.27 -13.03 -20.66
C ASP A 10 -3.19 -12.90 -19.44
N ILE A 11 -3.57 -11.68 -19.09
CA ILE A 11 -4.52 -11.40 -17.99
C ILE A 11 -5.91 -11.98 -18.34
N LEU A 12 -6.38 -11.79 -19.56
CA LEU A 12 -7.67 -12.33 -20.00
C LEU A 12 -7.66 -13.86 -19.99
N LEU A 13 -6.56 -14.49 -20.43
CA LEU A 13 -6.39 -15.92 -20.40
C LEU A 13 -6.43 -16.46 -18.96
N LEU A 14 -5.72 -15.82 -18.04
CA LEU A 14 -5.72 -16.19 -16.63
C LEU A 14 -7.12 -16.07 -16.01
N VAL A 15 -7.81 -14.96 -16.25
CA VAL A 15 -9.19 -14.76 -15.77
C VAL A 15 -10.15 -15.81 -16.34
N ALA A 16 -9.99 -16.16 -17.62
CA ALA A 16 -10.80 -17.20 -18.25
C ALA A 16 -10.55 -18.58 -17.64
N ILE A 17 -9.27 -18.96 -17.44
CA ILE A 17 -8.90 -20.24 -16.83
C ILE A 17 -9.43 -20.32 -15.39
N VAL A 18 -9.21 -19.30 -14.58
CA VAL A 18 -9.66 -19.27 -13.18
C VAL A 18 -11.17 -19.24 -13.08
N GLY A 19 -11.84 -18.48 -13.94
CA GLY A 19 -13.31 -18.41 -13.99
C GLY A 19 -13.94 -19.73 -14.43
N ALA A 20 -13.30 -20.47 -15.33
CA ALA A 20 -13.76 -21.80 -15.76
C ALA A 20 -13.53 -22.86 -14.65
N ALA A 21 -12.40 -22.78 -13.93
CA ALA A 21 -12.09 -23.69 -12.83
C ALA A 21 -12.92 -23.43 -11.58
N ASN A 22 -13.30 -22.16 -11.33
CA ASN A 22 -14.08 -21.76 -10.18
C ASN A 22 -15.22 -20.81 -10.60
N PRO A 23 -16.45 -21.32 -10.83
CA PRO A 23 -17.60 -20.49 -11.24
C PRO A 23 -17.98 -19.42 -10.21
N GLY A 24 -17.53 -19.56 -8.96
CA GLY A 24 -17.70 -18.54 -7.90
C GLY A 24 -16.80 -17.32 -8.07
N PHE A 25 -15.70 -17.44 -8.80
CA PHE A 25 -14.69 -16.38 -8.96
C PHE A 25 -15.27 -15.09 -9.57
N LEU A 26 -16.11 -15.22 -10.59
CA LEU A 26 -16.72 -14.10 -11.29
C LEU A 26 -18.04 -13.60 -10.66
N ARG A 27 -18.43 -14.12 -9.48
CA ARG A 27 -19.61 -13.60 -8.80
C ARG A 27 -19.37 -12.16 -8.34
N PRO A 28 -20.38 -11.26 -8.49
CA PRO A 28 -20.24 -9.85 -8.10
C PRO A 28 -19.78 -9.66 -6.64
N ALA A 29 -20.26 -10.50 -5.73
CA ALA A 29 -19.88 -10.45 -4.32
C ALA A 29 -18.38 -10.72 -4.13
N ASN A 30 -17.84 -11.75 -4.81
CA ASN A 30 -16.43 -12.09 -4.74
C ASN A 30 -15.52 -11.02 -5.40
N LEU A 31 -16.00 -10.43 -6.50
CA LEU A 31 -15.29 -9.33 -7.16
C LEU A 31 -15.24 -8.06 -6.28
N LEU A 32 -16.31 -7.78 -5.53
CA LEU A 32 -16.32 -6.67 -4.56
C LEU A 32 -15.37 -6.92 -3.38
N GLU A 33 -15.33 -8.15 -2.88
CA GLU A 33 -14.38 -8.53 -1.82
C GLU A 33 -12.94 -8.39 -2.29
N MET A 34 -12.60 -8.94 -3.46
CA MET A 34 -11.29 -8.78 -4.09
C MET A 34 -10.92 -7.31 -4.35
N ALA A 35 -11.88 -6.50 -4.79
CA ALA A 35 -11.68 -5.06 -4.95
C ALA A 35 -11.35 -4.40 -3.62
N GLY A 36 -12.03 -4.79 -2.53
CA GLY A 36 -11.73 -4.33 -1.18
C GLY A 36 -10.30 -4.65 -0.74
N ASP A 37 -9.82 -5.86 -1.02
CA ASP A 37 -8.46 -6.29 -0.70
C ASP A 37 -7.37 -5.50 -1.45
N ILE A 38 -7.69 -5.01 -2.66
CA ILE A 38 -6.76 -4.23 -3.48
C ILE A 38 -6.70 -2.75 -3.04
N VAL A 39 -7.72 -2.22 -2.38
CA VAL A 39 -7.79 -0.79 -1.99
C VAL A 39 -6.55 -0.33 -1.20
N PRO A 40 -6.05 -1.04 -0.18
CA PRO A 40 -4.85 -0.62 0.55
C PRO A 40 -3.62 -0.50 -0.35
N LEU A 41 -3.42 -1.47 -1.25
CA LEU A 41 -2.32 -1.45 -2.22
C LEU A 41 -2.45 -0.27 -3.19
N PHE A 42 -3.66 0.02 -3.63
CA PHE A 42 -3.92 1.15 -4.52
C PHE A 42 -3.61 2.50 -3.84
N VAL A 43 -4.02 2.66 -2.58
CA VAL A 43 -3.70 3.88 -1.80
C VAL A 43 -2.20 4.03 -1.59
N MET A 44 -1.49 2.93 -1.27
CA MET A 44 -0.02 2.93 -1.16
C MET A 44 0.63 3.32 -2.49
N ALA A 45 0.18 2.76 -3.61
CA ALA A 45 0.70 3.07 -4.93
C ALA A 45 0.51 4.55 -5.30
N LEU A 46 -0.64 5.13 -4.94
CA LEU A 46 -0.87 6.58 -5.10
C LEU A 46 0.12 7.40 -4.27
N GLY A 47 0.35 7.03 -3.01
CA GLY A 47 1.34 7.68 -2.15
C GLY A 47 2.75 7.62 -2.75
N MET A 48 3.16 6.43 -3.20
CA MET A 48 4.45 6.22 -3.86
C MET A 48 4.60 7.04 -5.15
N THR A 49 3.51 7.22 -5.90
CA THR A 49 3.53 8.04 -7.13
C THR A 49 3.93 9.49 -6.83
N PHE A 50 3.45 10.08 -5.74
CA PHE A 50 3.86 11.42 -5.33
C PHE A 50 5.35 11.48 -4.97
N VAL A 51 5.85 10.49 -4.25
CA VAL A 51 7.27 10.43 -3.88
C VAL A 51 8.17 10.33 -5.11
N VAL A 52 7.81 9.47 -6.07
CA VAL A 52 8.55 9.32 -7.33
C VAL A 52 8.45 10.60 -8.18
N TYR A 53 7.30 11.27 -8.19
CA TYR A 53 7.11 12.51 -8.95
C TYR A 53 8.04 13.64 -8.50
N ILE A 54 8.36 13.72 -7.19
CA ILE A 54 9.34 14.69 -6.67
C ILE A 54 10.79 14.19 -6.73
N GLY A 55 11.04 13.04 -7.39
CA GLY A 55 12.37 12.46 -7.55
C GLY A 55 12.88 11.72 -6.30
N GLY A 56 12.01 11.40 -5.33
CA GLY A 56 12.33 10.64 -4.15
C GLY A 56 12.18 9.13 -4.35
N ILE A 57 12.75 8.36 -3.41
CA ILE A 57 12.56 6.92 -3.28
C ILE A 57 12.13 6.66 -1.83
N ASP A 58 10.96 6.04 -1.65
CA ASP A 58 10.46 5.65 -0.32
C ASP A 58 10.57 4.13 -0.16
N LEU A 59 11.45 3.72 0.74
CA LEU A 59 11.65 2.32 1.12
C LEU A 59 10.97 1.95 2.44
N SER A 60 10.33 2.92 3.11
CA SER A 60 9.63 2.70 4.38
C SER A 60 8.19 2.22 4.23
N ALA A 61 7.60 2.35 3.04
CA ALA A 61 6.17 2.09 2.83
C ALA A 61 5.73 0.69 3.30
N GLN A 62 6.50 -0.36 3.02
CA GLN A 62 6.19 -1.72 3.45
C GLN A 62 6.36 -1.92 4.96
N SER A 63 7.43 -1.41 5.55
CA SER A 63 7.68 -1.48 6.99
C SER A 63 6.60 -0.74 7.78
N MET A 64 6.19 0.42 7.26
CA MET A 64 5.07 1.20 7.80
C MET A 64 3.75 0.43 7.73
N ALA A 65 3.45 -0.21 6.61
CA ALA A 65 2.24 -1.02 6.48
C ALA A 65 2.25 -2.18 7.48
N ASN A 66 3.38 -2.86 7.66
CA ASN A 66 3.53 -3.92 8.66
C ASN A 66 3.33 -3.38 10.08
N LEU A 67 3.98 -2.27 10.44
CA LEU A 67 3.82 -1.64 11.75
C LEU A 67 2.35 -1.28 12.03
N ILE A 68 1.69 -0.62 11.08
CA ILE A 68 0.28 -0.23 11.19
C ILE A 68 -0.62 -1.47 11.37
N THR A 69 -0.37 -2.54 10.63
CA THR A 69 -1.12 -3.81 10.75
C THR A 69 -0.94 -4.43 12.13
N VAL A 70 0.28 -4.48 12.66
CA VAL A 70 0.56 -5.00 14.01
C VAL A 70 -0.13 -4.15 15.07
N VAL A 71 0.00 -2.83 15.01
CA VAL A 71 -0.66 -1.91 15.95
C VAL A 71 -2.18 -2.06 15.88
N ALA A 72 -2.75 -2.10 14.68
CA ALA A 72 -4.17 -2.30 14.48
C ALA A 72 -4.65 -3.61 15.13
N THR A 73 -3.92 -4.71 14.89
CA THR A 73 -4.29 -6.03 15.44
C THR A 73 -4.26 -6.07 16.96
N ILE A 74 -3.22 -5.48 17.58
CA ILE A 74 -3.06 -5.47 19.05
C ILE A 74 -4.15 -4.62 19.73
N TYR A 75 -4.43 -3.44 19.19
CA TYR A 75 -5.29 -2.47 19.84
C TYR A 75 -6.75 -2.49 19.37
N LEU A 76 -7.10 -3.29 18.35
CA LEU A 76 -8.46 -3.37 17.83
C LEU A 76 -9.45 -3.83 18.91
N ALA A 77 -9.06 -4.81 19.74
CA ALA A 77 -9.92 -5.34 20.79
C ALA A 77 -10.18 -4.34 21.93
N THR A 78 -9.24 -3.43 22.20
CA THR A 78 -9.31 -2.45 23.29
C THR A 78 -9.87 -1.11 22.87
N LEU A 79 -9.48 -0.61 21.70
CA LEU A 79 -9.87 0.70 21.19
C LEU A 79 -11.02 0.64 20.18
N GLY A 80 -11.39 -0.57 19.70
CA GLY A 80 -12.40 -0.71 18.66
C GLY A 80 -12.04 0.14 17.41
N PRO A 81 -13.03 0.82 16.80
CA PRO A 81 -12.80 1.62 15.58
C PRO A 81 -11.84 2.81 15.80
N PHE A 82 -11.61 3.26 17.04
CA PHE A 82 -10.68 4.35 17.33
C PHE A 82 -9.21 3.99 17.06
N VAL A 83 -8.89 2.71 16.89
CA VAL A 83 -7.55 2.26 16.46
C VAL A 83 -7.17 2.88 15.13
N ALA A 84 -8.13 3.16 14.25
CA ALA A 84 -7.86 3.82 12.97
C ALA A 84 -7.22 5.21 13.15
N LEU A 85 -7.68 6.00 14.14
CA LEU A 85 -7.09 7.31 14.45
C LEU A 85 -5.64 7.17 14.94
N LEU A 86 -5.36 6.17 15.77
CA LEU A 86 -4.00 5.87 16.22
C LEU A 86 -3.10 5.49 15.03
N CYS A 87 -3.57 4.63 14.14
CA CYS A 87 -2.84 4.22 12.95
C CYS A 87 -2.54 5.41 12.01
N ILE A 88 -3.53 6.28 11.79
CA ILE A 88 -3.35 7.50 10.99
C ILE A 88 -2.31 8.43 11.63
N ALA A 89 -2.39 8.64 12.95
CA ALA A 89 -1.45 9.49 13.67
C ALA A 89 -0.01 8.94 13.60
N LEU A 90 0.17 7.63 13.75
CA LEU A 90 1.48 6.97 13.61
C LEU A 90 2.02 7.09 12.18
N GLY A 91 1.22 6.77 11.19
CA GLY A 91 1.62 6.87 9.78
C GLY A 91 2.00 8.30 9.40
N PHE A 92 1.18 9.28 9.80
CA PHE A 92 1.46 10.69 9.58
C PHE A 92 2.73 11.14 10.31
N GLY A 93 2.91 10.78 11.58
CA GLY A 93 4.07 11.17 12.39
C GLY A 93 5.38 10.65 11.82
N LEU A 94 5.43 9.38 11.46
CA LEU A 94 6.62 8.75 10.88
C LEU A 94 6.90 9.28 9.46
N GLY A 95 5.88 9.47 8.64
CA GLY A 95 6.01 10.08 7.32
C GLY A 95 6.50 11.53 7.39
N TYR A 96 5.97 12.31 8.34
CA TYR A 96 6.43 13.67 8.59
C TYR A 96 7.90 13.70 9.03
N LEU A 97 8.30 12.79 9.93
CA LEU A 97 9.69 12.69 10.40
C LEU A 97 10.64 12.37 9.24
N SER A 98 10.30 11.39 8.41
CA SER A 98 11.09 11.03 7.21
C SER A 98 11.20 12.21 6.23
N GLY A 99 10.10 12.88 5.95
CA GLY A 99 10.06 14.07 5.09
C GLY A 99 10.87 15.24 5.67
N PHE A 100 10.78 15.48 6.98
CA PHE A 100 11.56 16.51 7.66
C PHE A 100 13.06 16.25 7.57
N VAL A 101 13.51 15.01 7.82
CA VAL A 101 14.92 14.62 7.70
C VAL A 101 15.42 14.82 6.27
N THR A 102 14.64 14.38 5.28
CA THR A 102 15.01 14.54 3.88
C THR A 102 15.13 16.00 3.47
N THR A 103 14.17 16.85 3.86
CA THR A 103 14.11 18.24 3.39
C THR A 103 14.96 19.20 4.18
N ARG A 104 15.08 19.02 5.50
CA ARG A 104 15.82 19.94 6.37
C ARG A 104 17.28 19.55 6.58
N LEU A 105 17.56 18.25 6.66
CA LEU A 105 18.92 17.77 6.83
C LEU A 105 19.60 17.42 5.49
N LEU A 106 18.89 17.62 4.37
CA LEU A 106 19.38 17.36 3.01
C LEU A 106 19.90 15.91 2.85
N VAL A 107 19.35 14.98 3.60
CA VAL A 107 19.67 13.56 3.50
C VAL A 107 18.89 12.96 2.31
N PRO A 108 19.54 12.18 1.44
CA PRO A 108 18.85 11.49 0.36
C PRO A 108 17.63 10.69 0.87
N SER A 109 16.50 10.77 0.16
CA SER A 109 15.22 10.19 0.59
C SER A 109 15.31 8.69 0.91
N PHE A 110 16.10 7.93 0.14
CA PHE A 110 16.26 6.50 0.36
C PHE A 110 16.95 6.17 1.71
N ILE A 111 17.88 7.05 2.17
CA ILE A 111 18.54 6.86 3.47
C ILE A 111 17.60 7.18 4.62
N SER A 112 16.86 8.30 4.53
CA SER A 112 15.90 8.70 5.56
C SER A 112 14.75 7.69 5.69
N THR A 113 14.24 7.17 4.57
CA THR A 113 13.16 6.17 4.57
C THR A 113 13.63 4.80 5.05
N LEU A 114 14.87 4.39 4.73
CA LEU A 114 15.47 3.19 5.33
C LEU A 114 15.64 3.31 6.84
N ALA A 115 16.09 4.46 7.34
CA ALA A 115 16.27 4.68 8.77
C ALA A 115 14.95 4.68 9.55
N VAL A 116 13.85 5.12 8.93
CA VAL A 116 12.50 5.10 9.53
C VAL A 116 11.82 3.73 9.38
N GLY A 117 12.14 2.99 8.32
CA GLY A 117 11.54 1.69 8.03
C GLY A 117 12.31 0.48 8.55
N GLY A 118 13.55 0.63 8.97
CA GLY A 118 14.39 -0.42 9.57
C GLY A 118 14.34 -0.38 11.05
#